data_aee6c42cb83144923195444fca9e007e
#
_entry.id   aee6c42cb83144923195444fca9e007e
#
_cell.length_a   1.000
_cell.length_b   1.000
_cell.length_c   1.000
_cell.angle_alpha   90.00
_cell.angle_beta   90.00
_cell.angle_gamma   90.00
#
_symmetry.space_group_name_H-M   'P 1'
#
loop_
_entity.id
_entity.type
_entity.pdbx_description
1 polymer ?
#
loop_
_entity_poly.entity_id
_entity_poly.type
_entity_poly.pdbx_seq_one_letter_code
_entity_poly.pdbx_strand_id
1 'polypeptide(L)'
;MDLARTEVSEVSGRGSRAGSAARLGLMAVPVAFFALFFAYPVAAIVARGLGADGDWRFGVLGDVLAQSGIRHVLWFTTWQALASTALTLLIALPAAYVFARLDFPGRHVLRAVVTVPFVLPTVVVGTAFLALVGRGGLLDDLWGVRLDTTVWAILLAHVFFNYAVVVRTVGGLWSQLDPRQEEAARMLGASRLTAWRTVTLPALGPAVAAAALMVFLFTFTSFGVVQILGGPTFSTLEVEIYRQTSEIFDLSTAAVLTLVQFAAVGAILGVHAWTVRRRETALRLVDASVTARRPRGAGQWALLAGVLATIAVLLVLPLAVLAQRSFDAPGFAYYRALTRDDGNVFLVPPIEAIGNSLEYAVVATAIAVLVGGLAAAALTRRDAGRLVRGFDALLMLPLGVSAVTVGFGFLIALDEPPLDLRGTWILVPLAQALVGVSFVVRTMLPVLRAVDHRLREAAAVLGASPWRVWREVDLPMVRRALLVAAGFAFAVSLGEFGATVFIARPDNPTLPVAVARLLGRAGELNYGQAMALSTILMVVCAVALLVLERLRTDRTGDF
;
A
#
# COMPACT_ATOMS: atom_id res chain seq x y z
N MET A 1 -46.03 42.54 1.57
CA MET A 1 -44.55 42.28 1.69
C MET A 1 -44.25 40.97 2.40
N ASP A 2 -45.19 40.33 3.06
CA ASP A 2 -44.99 39.04 3.77
C ASP A 2 -45.16 37.76 2.93
N LEU A 3 -45.94 37.80 1.86
CA LEU A 3 -46.12 36.62 0.98
C LEU A 3 -44.86 36.26 0.18
N ALA A 4 -44.00 37.22 -0.18
CA ALA A 4 -42.76 37.00 -0.91
C ALA A 4 -41.64 36.39 -0.02
N ARG A 5 -41.69 36.59 1.31
CA ARG A 5 -40.75 36.00 2.27
C ARG A 5 -41.05 34.55 2.56
N THR A 6 -42.30 34.11 2.54
CA THR A 6 -42.72 32.73 2.77
C THR A 6 -42.38 31.83 1.57
N GLU A 7 -42.55 32.30 0.33
CA GLU A 7 -42.19 31.53 -0.86
C GLU A 7 -40.67 31.32 -1.01
N VAL A 8 -39.83 32.31 -0.67
CA VAL A 8 -38.39 32.21 -0.71
C VAL A 8 -37.86 31.23 0.36
N SER A 9 -38.52 31.16 1.52
CA SER A 9 -38.15 30.21 2.59
C SER A 9 -38.54 28.77 2.27
N GLU A 10 -39.63 28.52 1.59
CA GLU A 10 -40.05 27.17 1.17
C GLU A 10 -39.23 26.63 0.00
N VAL A 11 -38.85 27.47 -0.96
CA VAL A 11 -37.98 27.08 -2.09
C VAL A 11 -36.56 26.76 -1.61
N SER A 12 -36.04 27.53 -0.64
CA SER A 12 -34.73 27.24 -0.03
C SER A 12 -34.73 25.96 0.81
N GLY A 13 -35.83 25.67 1.51
CA GLY A 13 -36.00 24.47 2.32
C GLY A 13 -36.15 23.18 1.50
N ARG A 14 -36.81 23.25 0.33
CA ARG A 14 -36.97 22.11 -0.59
C ARG A 14 -35.63 21.78 -1.30
N GLY A 15 -34.88 22.75 -1.72
CA GLY A 15 -33.54 22.57 -2.32
C GLY A 15 -32.54 21.94 -1.34
N SER A 16 -32.62 22.33 -0.06
CA SER A 16 -31.78 21.76 1.00
C SER A 16 -32.11 20.28 1.30
N ARG A 17 -33.40 19.93 1.36
CA ARG A 17 -33.86 18.54 1.63
C ARG A 17 -33.57 17.59 0.45
N ALA A 18 -33.81 18.02 -0.78
CA ALA A 18 -33.49 17.24 -1.98
C ALA A 18 -31.96 16.99 -2.10
N GLY A 19 -31.14 17.99 -1.80
CA GLY A 19 -29.67 17.84 -1.76
C GLY A 19 -29.18 16.89 -0.66
N SER A 20 -29.85 16.85 0.49
CA SER A 20 -29.54 15.91 1.58
C SER A 20 -29.96 14.49 1.25
N ALA A 21 -31.13 14.29 0.64
CA ALA A 21 -31.60 12.96 0.22
C ALA A 21 -30.72 12.36 -0.87
N ALA A 22 -30.31 13.14 -1.88
CA ALA A 22 -29.39 12.70 -2.91
C ALA A 22 -28.01 12.29 -2.32
N ARG A 23 -27.52 13.03 -1.32
CA ARG A 23 -26.26 12.68 -0.62
C ARG A 23 -26.39 11.38 0.17
N LEU A 24 -27.47 11.20 0.91
CA LEU A 24 -27.74 9.96 1.63
C LEU A 24 -27.83 8.77 0.69
N GLY A 25 -28.44 8.93 -0.49
CA GLY A 25 -28.45 7.91 -1.53
C GLY A 25 -27.04 7.57 -2.06
N LEU A 26 -26.17 8.58 -2.29
CA LEU A 26 -24.77 8.36 -2.71
C LEU A 26 -23.93 7.69 -1.61
N MET A 27 -24.23 7.92 -0.33
CA MET A 27 -23.52 7.29 0.79
C MET A 27 -24.01 5.88 1.07
N ALA A 28 -25.24 5.52 0.69
CA ALA A 28 -25.86 4.25 1.05
C ALA A 28 -25.04 3.04 0.56
N VAL A 29 -24.61 3.05 -0.71
CA VAL A 29 -23.82 1.95 -1.29
C VAL A 29 -22.45 1.82 -0.61
N PRO A 30 -21.63 2.89 -0.48
CA PRO A 30 -20.36 2.79 0.26
C PRO A 30 -20.56 2.38 1.73
N VAL A 31 -21.54 2.93 2.43
CA VAL A 31 -21.81 2.57 3.84
C VAL A 31 -22.20 1.11 3.96
N ALA A 32 -23.08 0.61 3.10
CA ALA A 32 -23.46 -0.81 3.09
C ALA A 32 -22.27 -1.71 2.79
N PHE A 33 -21.44 -1.33 1.81
CA PHE A 33 -20.20 -2.07 1.48
C PHE A 33 -19.27 -2.16 2.67
N PHE A 34 -19.00 -1.04 3.35
CA PHE A 34 -18.12 -1.04 4.54
C PHE A 34 -18.75 -1.72 5.75
N ALA A 35 -20.06 -1.63 5.91
CA ALA A 35 -20.76 -2.35 6.99
C ALA A 35 -20.65 -3.87 6.82
N LEU A 36 -20.85 -4.38 5.59
CA LEU A 36 -20.85 -5.80 5.30
C LEU A 36 -19.44 -6.39 5.19
N PHE A 37 -18.52 -5.68 4.55
CA PHE A 37 -17.18 -6.22 4.21
C PHE A 37 -16.05 -5.68 5.09
N PHE A 38 -16.34 -4.78 6.03
CA PHE A 38 -15.36 -4.31 7.00
C PHE A 38 -15.87 -4.42 8.44
N ALA A 39 -16.97 -3.74 8.77
CA ALA A 39 -17.44 -3.69 10.16
C ALA A 39 -17.93 -5.06 10.67
N TYR A 40 -18.66 -5.81 9.84
CA TYR A 40 -19.14 -7.15 10.19
C TYR A 40 -18.01 -8.15 10.40
N PRO A 41 -17.02 -8.30 9.51
CA PRO A 41 -15.83 -9.12 9.76
C PRO A 41 -15.03 -8.69 11.00
N VAL A 42 -14.85 -7.40 11.24
CA VAL A 42 -14.19 -6.91 12.45
C VAL A 42 -15.00 -7.28 13.71
N ALA A 43 -16.32 -7.15 13.68
CA ALA A 43 -17.18 -7.57 14.79
C ALA A 43 -17.08 -9.09 15.05
N ALA A 44 -17.02 -9.89 13.98
CA ALA A 44 -16.81 -11.35 14.10
C ALA A 44 -15.45 -11.69 14.74
N ILE A 45 -14.37 -10.96 14.36
CA ILE A 45 -13.06 -11.12 15.01
C ILE A 45 -13.15 -10.78 16.51
N VAL A 46 -13.79 -9.66 16.87
CA VAL A 46 -13.98 -9.26 18.27
C VAL A 46 -14.76 -10.32 19.04
N ALA A 47 -15.88 -10.79 18.47
CA ALA A 47 -16.71 -11.84 19.09
C ALA A 47 -15.93 -13.15 19.25
N ARG A 48 -15.13 -13.55 18.26
CA ARG A 48 -14.33 -14.78 18.31
C ARG A 48 -13.17 -14.70 19.32
N GLY A 49 -12.53 -13.53 19.42
CA GLY A 49 -11.37 -13.32 20.31
C GLY A 49 -11.73 -13.11 21.78
N LEU A 50 -12.87 -12.47 22.05
CA LEU A 50 -13.27 -12.10 23.41
C LEU A 50 -14.54 -12.82 23.90
N GLY A 51 -15.29 -13.46 22.99
CA GLY A 51 -16.52 -14.20 23.32
C GLY A 51 -16.22 -15.70 23.49
N ALA A 52 -16.75 -16.29 24.54
CA ALA A 52 -16.78 -17.73 24.72
C ALA A 52 -18.09 -18.10 25.42
N ASP A 53 -18.83 -19.05 24.85
CA ASP A 53 -20.09 -19.60 25.43
C ASP A 53 -21.14 -18.54 25.81
N GLY A 54 -21.19 -17.40 25.06
CA GLY A 54 -22.12 -16.30 25.32
C GLY A 54 -21.64 -15.22 26.29
N ASP A 55 -20.50 -15.42 26.94
CA ASP A 55 -19.89 -14.46 27.87
C ASP A 55 -18.62 -13.79 27.31
N TRP A 56 -18.40 -12.53 27.72
CA TRP A 56 -17.18 -11.80 27.37
C TRP A 56 -16.05 -12.13 28.34
N ARG A 57 -14.97 -12.75 27.84
CA ARG A 57 -13.80 -13.16 28.64
C ARG A 57 -12.57 -12.34 28.30
N PHE A 58 -12.40 -11.19 28.92
CA PHE A 58 -11.22 -10.35 28.72
C PHE A 58 -9.91 -10.98 29.27
N GLY A 59 -10.00 -12.01 30.14
CA GLY A 59 -8.85 -12.75 30.65
C GLY A 59 -8.07 -13.47 29.55
N VAL A 60 -8.73 -13.91 28.48
CA VAL A 60 -8.10 -14.57 27.32
C VAL A 60 -6.97 -13.73 26.72
N LEU A 61 -7.11 -12.40 26.69
CA LEU A 61 -6.04 -11.49 26.27
C LEU A 61 -4.78 -11.68 27.13
N GLY A 62 -4.95 -11.75 28.46
CA GLY A 62 -3.84 -11.98 29.37
C GLY A 62 -3.17 -13.34 29.17
N ASP A 63 -3.98 -14.40 29.01
CA ASP A 63 -3.50 -15.77 28.83
C ASP A 63 -2.70 -15.93 27.52
N VAL A 64 -3.19 -15.37 26.42
CA VAL A 64 -2.49 -15.38 25.12
C VAL A 64 -1.20 -14.57 25.19
N LEU A 65 -1.22 -13.38 25.77
CA LEU A 65 -0.04 -12.52 25.90
C LEU A 65 1.00 -13.07 26.92
N ALA A 66 0.58 -13.95 27.85
CA ALA A 66 1.49 -14.62 28.77
C ALA A 66 2.32 -15.73 28.10
N GLN A 67 1.89 -16.25 26.94
CA GLN A 67 2.62 -17.28 26.21
C GLN A 67 3.99 -16.75 25.75
N SER A 68 5.06 -17.49 26.04
CA SER A 68 6.43 -17.09 25.70
C SER A 68 6.65 -16.93 24.19
N GLY A 69 6.04 -17.82 23.38
CA GLY A 69 6.10 -17.75 21.91
C GLY A 69 5.48 -16.46 21.38
N ILE A 70 4.30 -16.07 21.88
CA ILE A 70 3.60 -14.85 21.46
C ILE A 70 4.40 -13.59 21.85
N ARG A 71 4.98 -13.55 23.04
CA ARG A 71 5.85 -12.44 23.46
C ARG A 71 7.08 -12.30 22.57
N HIS A 72 7.67 -13.42 22.14
CA HIS A 72 8.77 -13.43 21.19
C HIS A 72 8.35 -12.86 19.84
N VAL A 73 7.19 -13.25 19.31
CA VAL A 73 6.61 -12.71 18.06
C VAL A 73 6.38 -11.21 18.16
N LEU A 74 5.78 -10.72 19.25
CA LEU A 74 5.54 -9.29 19.47
C LEU A 74 6.85 -8.50 19.56
N TRP A 75 7.83 -9.03 20.28
CA TRP A 75 9.16 -8.45 20.36
C TRP A 75 9.84 -8.39 19.00
N PHE A 76 9.87 -9.52 18.28
CA PHE A 76 10.47 -9.57 16.94
C PHE A 76 9.78 -8.61 15.98
N THR A 77 8.43 -8.57 15.95
CA THR A 77 7.66 -7.64 15.12
C THR A 77 8.07 -6.20 15.34
N THR A 78 8.17 -5.78 16.61
CA THR A 78 8.52 -4.39 16.96
C THR A 78 9.98 -4.09 16.65
N TRP A 79 10.89 -4.98 17.07
CA TRP A 79 12.32 -4.78 16.89
C TRP A 79 12.71 -4.74 15.41
N GLN A 80 12.25 -5.70 14.60
CA GLN A 80 12.57 -5.73 13.18
C GLN A 80 11.99 -4.51 12.44
N ALA A 81 10.80 -4.02 12.85
CA ALA A 81 10.21 -2.82 12.26
C ALA A 81 11.04 -1.56 12.57
N LEU A 82 11.55 -1.43 13.80
CA LEU A 82 12.48 -0.35 14.18
C LEU A 82 13.80 -0.44 13.42
N ALA A 83 14.40 -1.64 13.35
CA ALA A 83 15.65 -1.88 12.64
C ALA A 83 15.50 -1.61 11.12
N SER A 84 14.41 -2.11 10.51
CA SER A 84 14.09 -1.83 9.10
C SER A 84 13.91 -0.35 8.83
N THR A 85 13.22 0.37 9.73
CA THR A 85 13.01 1.81 9.60
C THR A 85 14.33 2.58 9.68
N ALA A 86 15.16 2.27 10.67
CA ALA A 86 16.46 2.92 10.84
C ALA A 86 17.38 2.66 9.63
N LEU A 87 17.45 1.40 9.17
CA LEU A 87 18.26 1.00 8.03
C LEU A 87 17.75 1.65 6.72
N THR A 88 16.43 1.68 6.52
CA THR A 88 15.82 2.35 5.34
C THR A 88 16.14 3.84 5.34
N LEU A 89 16.00 4.53 6.46
CA LEU A 89 16.36 5.95 6.55
C LEU A 89 17.84 6.16 6.27
N LEU A 90 18.71 5.36 6.87
CA LEU A 90 20.17 5.46 6.69
C LEU A 90 20.56 5.34 5.20
N ILE A 91 20.01 4.35 4.50
CA ILE A 91 20.36 4.05 3.11
C ILE A 91 19.65 4.99 2.13
N ALA A 92 18.40 5.41 2.40
CA ALA A 92 17.61 6.20 1.45
C ALA A 92 17.76 7.73 1.61
N LEU A 93 18.17 8.26 2.77
CA LEU A 93 18.37 9.70 2.95
C LEU A 93 19.44 10.30 2.01
N PRO A 94 20.60 9.65 1.76
CA PRO A 94 21.53 10.12 0.74
C PRO A 94 20.89 10.23 -0.65
N ALA A 95 20.05 9.28 -1.02
CA ALA A 95 19.33 9.34 -2.28
C ALA A 95 18.27 10.45 -2.29
N ALA A 96 17.55 10.66 -1.19
CA ALA A 96 16.61 11.77 -1.05
C ALA A 96 17.33 13.12 -1.31
N TYR A 97 18.55 13.30 -0.79
CA TYR A 97 19.39 14.47 -1.09
C TYR A 97 19.77 14.57 -2.57
N VAL A 98 20.26 13.47 -3.16
CA VAL A 98 20.67 13.42 -4.58
C VAL A 98 19.50 13.81 -5.48
N PHE A 99 18.33 13.20 -5.28
CA PHE A 99 17.14 13.50 -6.05
C PHE A 99 16.52 14.88 -5.76
N ALA A 100 16.80 15.49 -4.61
CA ALA A 100 16.33 16.83 -4.28
C ALA A 100 17.21 17.93 -4.85
N ARG A 101 18.55 17.74 -4.81
CA ARG A 101 19.51 18.83 -4.99
C ARG A 101 20.40 18.69 -6.23
N LEU A 102 20.52 17.49 -6.81
CA LEU A 102 21.39 17.25 -7.96
C LEU A 102 20.58 17.07 -9.23
N ASP A 103 21.03 17.74 -10.30
CA ASP A 103 20.54 17.57 -11.66
C ASP A 103 21.58 16.79 -12.47
N PHE A 104 21.20 15.62 -12.98
CA PHE A 104 22.08 14.71 -13.73
C PHE A 104 21.29 13.98 -14.82
N PRO A 105 21.96 13.54 -15.89
CA PRO A 105 21.33 12.79 -16.98
C PRO A 105 20.66 11.51 -16.46
N GLY A 106 19.44 11.21 -16.94
CA GLY A 106 18.71 10.00 -16.53
C GLY A 106 17.96 10.09 -15.19
N ARG A 107 17.96 11.26 -14.50
CA ARG A 107 17.28 11.47 -13.22
C ARG A 107 15.81 11.03 -13.24
N HIS A 108 15.08 11.31 -14.33
CA HIS A 108 13.67 10.93 -14.46
C HIS A 108 13.48 9.42 -14.55
N VAL A 109 14.31 8.75 -15.37
CA VAL A 109 14.29 7.28 -15.47
C VAL A 109 14.61 6.64 -14.12
N LEU A 110 15.63 7.16 -13.43
CA LEU A 110 16.03 6.64 -12.13
C LEU A 110 14.95 6.84 -11.05
N ARG A 111 14.19 7.94 -11.11
CA ARG A 111 13.00 8.13 -10.26
C ARG A 111 11.94 7.06 -10.51
N ALA A 112 11.69 6.72 -11.77
CA ALA A 112 10.77 5.64 -12.12
C ALA A 112 11.28 4.30 -11.57
N VAL A 113 12.56 3.96 -11.77
CA VAL A 113 13.19 2.74 -11.23
C VAL A 113 13.05 2.67 -9.71
N VAL A 114 13.31 3.75 -8.99
CA VAL A 114 13.15 3.82 -7.52
C VAL A 114 11.69 3.61 -7.09
N THR A 115 10.72 3.98 -7.92
CA THR A 115 9.29 3.84 -7.58
C THR A 115 8.76 2.42 -7.81
N VAL A 116 9.35 1.66 -8.75
CA VAL A 116 8.92 0.29 -9.10
C VAL A 116 8.80 -0.63 -7.87
N PRO A 117 9.81 -0.74 -6.98
CA PRO A 117 9.75 -1.61 -5.81
C PRO A 117 8.52 -1.42 -4.93
N PHE A 118 8.05 -0.19 -4.79
CA PHE A 118 6.90 0.14 -3.94
C PHE A 118 5.57 -0.41 -4.46
N VAL A 119 5.48 -0.65 -5.76
CA VAL A 119 4.24 -1.15 -6.42
C VAL A 119 4.29 -2.67 -6.62
N LEU A 120 5.49 -3.26 -6.53
CA LEU A 120 5.63 -4.71 -6.69
C LEU A 120 4.94 -5.47 -5.54
N PRO A 121 4.30 -6.61 -5.85
CA PRO A 121 3.74 -7.50 -4.85
C PRO A 121 4.82 -7.99 -3.86
N THR A 122 4.45 -8.07 -2.57
CA THR A 122 5.39 -8.52 -1.51
C THR A 122 5.93 -9.92 -1.76
N VAL A 123 5.14 -10.78 -2.40
CA VAL A 123 5.55 -12.13 -2.80
C VAL A 123 6.67 -12.09 -3.85
N VAL A 124 6.56 -11.20 -4.86
CA VAL A 124 7.61 -11.02 -5.88
C VAL A 124 8.91 -10.55 -5.25
N VAL A 125 8.83 -9.60 -4.31
CA VAL A 125 10.01 -9.11 -3.58
C VAL A 125 10.63 -10.23 -2.75
N GLY A 126 9.82 -10.98 -1.98
CA GLY A 126 10.29 -12.13 -1.20
C GLY A 126 10.99 -13.17 -2.10
N THR A 127 10.39 -13.49 -3.25
CA THR A 127 10.96 -14.44 -4.21
C THR A 127 12.25 -13.91 -4.85
N ALA A 128 12.32 -12.61 -5.18
CA ALA A 128 13.51 -11.99 -5.74
C ALA A 128 14.70 -12.02 -4.76
N PHE A 129 14.42 -11.73 -3.47
CA PHE A 129 15.45 -11.85 -2.44
C PHE A 129 15.82 -13.32 -2.17
N LEU A 130 14.87 -14.25 -2.20
CA LEU A 130 15.16 -15.68 -2.09
C LEU A 130 16.08 -16.14 -3.24
N ALA A 131 15.84 -15.70 -4.47
CA ALA A 131 16.69 -15.98 -5.61
C ALA A 131 18.11 -15.36 -5.48
N LEU A 132 18.23 -14.22 -4.80
CA LEU A 132 19.50 -13.54 -4.59
C LEU A 132 20.31 -14.15 -3.44
N VAL A 133 19.69 -14.33 -2.26
CA VAL A 133 20.38 -14.63 -1.00
C VAL A 133 20.05 -16.02 -0.43
N GLY A 134 19.13 -16.76 -1.05
CA GLY A 134 18.68 -18.07 -0.59
C GLY A 134 19.63 -19.21 -1.00
N ARG A 135 19.23 -20.41 -0.63
CA ARG A 135 19.94 -21.65 -1.02
C ARG A 135 19.91 -21.82 -2.54
N GLY A 136 21.09 -22.00 -3.15
CA GLY A 136 21.24 -22.00 -4.61
C GLY A 136 20.93 -20.63 -5.23
N GLY A 137 20.97 -19.56 -4.46
CA GLY A 137 20.86 -18.18 -4.94
C GLY A 137 22.19 -17.63 -5.45
N LEU A 138 22.16 -16.42 -6.01
CA LEU A 138 23.36 -15.82 -6.62
C LEU A 138 24.53 -15.68 -5.61
N LEU A 139 24.26 -15.28 -4.36
CA LEU A 139 25.31 -15.14 -3.33
C LEU A 139 25.85 -16.48 -2.86
N ASP A 140 25.01 -17.52 -2.81
CA ASP A 140 25.42 -18.89 -2.48
C ASP A 140 26.34 -19.44 -3.59
N ASP A 141 25.95 -19.26 -4.86
CA ASP A 141 26.73 -19.76 -6.00
C ASP A 141 28.10 -19.05 -6.15
N LEU A 142 28.16 -17.73 -5.87
CA LEU A 142 29.39 -16.95 -6.05
C LEU A 142 30.33 -17.00 -4.85
N TRP A 143 29.80 -16.99 -3.63
CA TRP A 143 30.59 -16.82 -2.39
C TRP A 143 30.24 -17.82 -1.28
N GLY A 144 29.30 -18.75 -1.51
CA GLY A 144 28.83 -19.68 -0.47
C GLY A 144 28.07 -19.00 0.67
N VAL A 145 27.61 -17.75 0.46
CA VAL A 145 26.92 -16.96 1.49
C VAL A 145 25.41 -17.15 1.37
N ARG A 146 24.79 -17.62 2.46
CA ARG A 146 23.35 -17.82 2.59
C ARG A 146 22.80 -16.89 3.65
N LEU A 147 21.79 -16.11 3.28
CA LEU A 147 21.07 -15.22 4.19
C LEU A 147 19.59 -15.58 4.29
N ASP A 148 19.13 -16.62 3.59
CA ASP A 148 17.79 -17.16 3.76
C ASP A 148 17.59 -17.58 5.24
N THR A 149 16.36 -17.43 5.72
CA THR A 149 16.03 -17.67 7.14
C THR A 149 16.86 -16.84 8.14
N THR A 150 17.41 -15.71 7.69
CA THR A 150 18.07 -14.74 8.58
C THR A 150 17.30 -13.42 8.62
N VAL A 151 17.48 -12.68 9.70
CA VAL A 151 16.94 -11.32 9.84
C VAL A 151 17.42 -10.39 8.72
N TRP A 152 18.66 -10.59 8.22
CA TRP A 152 19.22 -9.72 7.19
C TRP A 152 18.48 -9.77 5.86
N ALA A 153 18.00 -10.94 5.45
CA ALA A 153 17.16 -11.07 4.25
C ALA A 153 15.86 -10.24 4.39
N ILE A 154 15.21 -10.32 5.57
CA ILE A 154 14.01 -9.56 5.88
C ILE A 154 14.29 -8.05 5.87
N LEU A 155 15.36 -7.59 6.57
CA LEU A 155 15.71 -6.19 6.66
C LEU A 155 16.05 -5.58 5.29
N LEU A 156 16.81 -6.29 4.45
CA LEU A 156 17.16 -5.84 3.10
C LEU A 156 15.94 -5.76 2.19
N ALA A 157 15.03 -6.75 2.24
CA ALA A 157 13.78 -6.72 1.49
C ALA A 157 12.87 -5.57 1.96
N HIS A 158 12.85 -5.26 3.26
CA HIS A 158 12.12 -4.10 3.77
C HIS A 158 12.74 -2.78 3.29
N VAL A 159 14.07 -2.66 3.26
CA VAL A 159 14.74 -1.47 2.69
C VAL A 159 14.41 -1.31 1.22
N PHE A 160 14.47 -2.40 0.44
CA PHE A 160 14.08 -2.42 -0.97
C PHE A 160 12.68 -1.85 -1.16
N PHE A 161 11.70 -2.35 -0.42
CA PHE A 161 10.31 -1.98 -0.54
C PHE A 161 10.04 -0.52 -0.13
N ASN A 162 10.67 -0.08 0.97
CA ASN A 162 10.40 1.22 1.58
C ASN A 162 11.34 2.35 1.12
N TYR A 163 12.35 2.04 0.31
CA TYR A 163 13.30 3.03 -0.20
C TYR A 163 12.62 4.21 -0.90
N ALA A 164 11.64 3.90 -1.75
CA ALA A 164 10.84 4.90 -2.47
C ALA A 164 10.06 5.83 -1.53
N VAL A 165 9.55 5.32 -0.42
CA VAL A 165 8.78 6.11 0.56
C VAL A 165 9.63 7.24 1.11
N VAL A 166 10.86 6.94 1.53
CA VAL A 166 11.79 7.93 2.08
C VAL A 166 12.22 8.93 1.00
N VAL A 167 12.64 8.43 -0.17
CA VAL A 167 13.09 9.29 -1.28
C VAL A 167 12.00 10.26 -1.72
N ARG A 168 10.75 9.82 -1.82
CA ARG A 168 9.61 10.66 -2.24
C ARG A 168 9.18 11.63 -1.16
N THR A 169 9.02 11.17 0.08
CA THR A 169 8.51 12.00 1.18
C THR A 169 9.54 13.03 1.61
N VAL A 170 10.76 12.59 1.92
CA VAL A 170 11.82 13.49 2.39
C VAL A 170 12.40 14.29 1.23
N GLY A 171 12.70 13.64 0.10
CA GLY A 171 13.24 14.31 -1.09
C GLY A 171 12.27 15.31 -1.70
N GLY A 172 10.96 15.05 -1.64
CA GLY A 172 9.92 15.98 -2.08
C GLY A 172 9.97 17.31 -1.30
N LEU A 173 9.94 17.25 0.03
CA LEU A 173 10.09 18.46 0.87
C LEU A 173 11.49 19.09 0.67
N TRP A 174 12.55 18.28 0.66
CA TRP A 174 13.92 18.79 0.53
C TRP A 174 14.12 19.59 -0.77
N SER A 175 13.52 19.15 -1.88
CA SER A 175 13.58 19.85 -3.16
C SER A 175 12.95 21.24 -3.14
N GLN A 176 12.01 21.48 -2.22
CA GLN A 176 11.28 22.75 -2.08
C GLN A 176 11.86 23.67 -0.99
N LEU A 177 12.80 23.20 -0.16
CA LEU A 177 13.45 24.04 0.85
C LEU A 177 14.38 25.06 0.18
N ASP A 178 14.29 26.34 0.58
CA ASP A 178 15.14 27.41 0.07
C ASP A 178 16.61 27.21 0.52
N PRO A 179 17.56 26.97 -0.40
CA PRO A 179 18.97 26.79 -0.07
C PRO A 179 19.63 28.05 0.50
N ARG A 180 19.05 29.21 0.29
CA ARG A 180 19.56 30.50 0.81
C ARG A 180 19.59 30.54 2.32
N GLN A 181 18.70 29.80 3.00
CA GLN A 181 18.70 29.71 4.46
C GLN A 181 20.00 29.06 5.00
N GLU A 182 20.45 27.99 4.35
CA GLU A 182 21.73 27.35 4.68
C GLU A 182 22.93 28.22 4.31
N GLU A 183 22.86 28.88 3.14
CA GLU A 183 23.88 29.83 2.67
C GLU A 183 24.00 31.03 3.64
N ALA A 184 22.90 31.58 4.14
CA ALA A 184 22.91 32.66 5.14
C ALA A 184 23.56 32.23 6.47
N ALA A 185 23.25 31.05 6.97
CA ALA A 185 23.90 30.53 8.17
C ALA A 185 25.44 30.40 7.98
N ARG A 186 25.87 30.00 6.80
CA ARG A 186 27.30 29.91 6.46
C ARG A 186 27.96 31.28 6.31
N MET A 187 27.26 32.28 5.79
CA MET A 187 27.75 33.67 5.78
C MET A 187 27.96 34.24 7.17
N LEU A 188 27.18 33.75 8.16
CA LEU A 188 27.32 34.07 9.59
C LEU A 188 28.40 33.23 10.30
N GLY A 189 29.23 32.48 9.55
CA GLY A 189 30.37 31.73 10.08
C GLY A 189 30.07 30.26 10.45
N ALA A 190 28.85 29.75 10.20
CA ALA A 190 28.56 28.35 10.47
C ALA A 190 29.29 27.42 9.48
N SER A 191 29.89 26.34 10.00
CA SER A 191 30.42 25.27 9.15
C SER A 191 29.29 24.57 8.36
N ARG A 192 29.64 23.84 7.29
CA ARG A 192 28.63 23.06 6.51
C ARG A 192 27.83 22.13 7.41
N LEU A 193 28.48 21.44 8.33
CA LEU A 193 27.83 20.50 9.25
C LEU A 193 26.92 21.23 10.24
N THR A 194 27.38 22.39 10.75
CA THR A 194 26.59 23.23 11.67
C THR A 194 25.34 23.74 10.96
N ALA A 195 25.48 24.34 9.77
CA ALA A 195 24.35 24.84 8.99
C ALA A 195 23.36 23.71 8.66
N TRP A 196 23.84 22.53 8.29
CA TRP A 196 23.00 21.37 8.04
C TRP A 196 22.24 20.92 9.29
N ARG A 197 22.90 20.83 10.46
CA ARG A 197 22.27 20.41 11.73
C ARG A 197 21.30 21.43 12.30
N THR A 198 21.56 22.73 12.13
CA THR A 198 20.75 23.80 12.76
C THR A 198 19.66 24.35 11.86
N VAL A 199 19.78 24.22 10.54
CA VAL A 199 18.83 24.77 9.56
C VAL A 199 18.14 23.63 8.79
N THR A 200 18.92 22.83 8.04
CA THR A 200 18.36 21.86 7.10
C THR A 200 17.68 20.69 7.83
N LEU A 201 18.35 20.07 8.80
CA LEU A 201 17.83 18.90 9.52
C LEU A 201 16.55 19.20 10.33
N PRO A 202 16.44 20.33 11.08
CA PRO A 202 15.18 20.69 11.72
C PRO A 202 14.03 20.96 10.74
N ALA A 203 14.33 21.60 9.59
CA ALA A 203 13.33 21.85 8.55
C ALA A 203 12.84 20.55 7.88
N LEU A 204 13.70 19.53 7.75
CA LEU A 204 13.33 18.20 7.25
C LEU A 204 12.70 17.30 8.31
N GLY A 205 12.84 17.63 9.60
CA GLY A 205 12.38 16.81 10.71
C GLY A 205 10.95 16.27 10.57
N PRO A 206 9.96 17.10 10.18
CA PRO A 206 8.59 16.64 9.97
C PRO A 206 8.48 15.57 8.86
N ALA A 207 9.17 15.76 7.73
CA ALA A 207 9.14 14.80 6.61
C ALA A 207 9.87 13.51 6.95
N VAL A 208 11.01 13.59 7.65
CA VAL A 208 11.76 12.41 8.13
C VAL A 208 10.92 11.63 9.14
N ALA A 209 10.25 12.30 10.08
CA ALA A 209 9.36 11.65 11.04
C ALA A 209 8.15 11.00 10.36
N ALA A 210 7.55 11.67 9.37
CA ALA A 210 6.44 11.11 8.60
C ALA A 210 6.88 9.88 7.79
N ALA A 211 8.03 9.95 7.10
CA ALA A 211 8.61 8.82 6.39
C ALA A 211 8.95 7.66 7.34
N ALA A 212 9.58 7.94 8.48
CA ALA A 212 9.92 6.94 9.50
C ALA A 212 8.69 6.19 10.00
N LEU A 213 7.62 6.92 10.36
CA LEU A 213 6.38 6.31 10.84
C LEU A 213 5.68 5.49 9.77
N MET A 214 5.73 5.94 8.50
CA MET A 214 5.16 5.20 7.37
C MET A 214 5.94 3.91 7.09
N VAL A 215 7.29 3.97 7.09
CA VAL A 215 8.15 2.79 6.95
C VAL A 215 7.94 1.83 8.11
N PHE A 216 7.89 2.35 9.34
CA PHE A 216 7.62 1.55 10.53
C PHE A 216 6.28 0.81 10.43
N LEU A 217 5.21 1.51 10.02
CA LEU A 217 3.89 0.90 9.83
C LEU A 217 3.95 -0.24 8.80
N PHE A 218 4.52 -0.01 7.62
CA PHE A 218 4.61 -1.03 6.56
C PHE A 218 5.48 -2.24 6.95
N THR A 219 6.52 -2.03 7.76
CA THR A 219 7.38 -3.13 8.22
C THR A 219 6.81 -3.83 9.45
N PHE A 220 6.03 -3.14 10.28
CA PHE A 220 5.30 -3.72 11.40
C PHE A 220 4.19 -4.66 10.93
N THR A 221 3.48 -4.28 9.86
CA THR A 221 2.43 -5.08 9.21
C THR A 221 2.94 -5.90 8.03
N SER A 222 4.22 -6.30 8.05
CA SER A 222 4.81 -7.09 6.96
C SER A 222 4.43 -8.55 7.08
N PHE A 223 3.72 -9.05 6.06
CA PHE A 223 3.33 -10.46 5.92
C PHE A 223 4.17 -11.17 4.86
N GLY A 224 3.93 -10.89 3.57
CA GLY A 224 4.45 -11.68 2.46
C GLY A 224 5.99 -11.79 2.42
N VAL A 225 6.72 -10.73 2.77
CA VAL A 225 8.19 -10.75 2.85
C VAL A 225 8.65 -11.70 3.95
N VAL A 226 8.05 -11.59 5.15
CA VAL A 226 8.46 -12.42 6.30
C VAL A 226 7.99 -13.86 6.14
N GLN A 227 6.83 -14.10 5.55
CA GLN A 227 6.32 -15.43 5.24
C GLN A 227 7.27 -16.21 4.31
N ILE A 228 7.91 -15.53 3.34
CA ILE A 228 8.82 -16.18 2.38
C ILE A 228 10.25 -16.27 2.91
N LEU A 229 10.76 -15.20 3.55
CA LEU A 229 12.18 -15.09 3.94
C LEU A 229 12.46 -15.47 5.40
N GLY A 230 11.44 -15.44 6.27
CA GLY A 230 11.61 -15.66 7.72
C GLY A 230 11.83 -17.11 8.13
N GLY A 231 11.38 -18.04 7.28
CA GLY A 231 11.44 -19.47 7.59
C GLY A 231 10.70 -19.82 8.90
N PRO A 232 11.08 -20.91 9.57
CA PRO A 232 10.41 -21.33 10.81
C PRO A 232 10.82 -20.50 12.04
N THR A 233 11.87 -19.67 11.93
CA THR A 233 12.49 -19.00 13.09
C THR A 233 11.94 -17.59 13.30
N PHE A 234 11.65 -16.86 12.22
CA PHE A 234 11.26 -15.47 12.28
C PHE A 234 9.80 -15.30 11.85
N SER A 235 8.95 -14.96 12.82
CA SER A 235 7.52 -14.74 12.60
C SER A 235 7.13 -13.35 13.10
N THR A 236 6.48 -12.57 12.25
CA THR A 236 5.79 -11.35 12.67
C THR A 236 4.39 -11.67 13.17
N LEU A 237 3.74 -10.69 13.79
CA LEU A 237 2.36 -10.82 14.24
C LEU A 237 1.41 -11.26 13.11
N GLU A 238 1.61 -10.74 11.91
CA GLU A 238 0.85 -11.11 10.70
C GLU A 238 1.06 -12.58 10.30
N VAL A 239 2.31 -13.03 10.30
CA VAL A 239 2.66 -14.41 9.98
C VAL A 239 2.11 -15.36 11.05
N GLU A 240 2.14 -14.94 12.32
CA GLU A 240 1.60 -15.73 13.42
C GLU A 240 0.07 -15.86 13.34
N ILE A 241 -0.65 -14.76 13.00
CA ILE A 241 -2.10 -14.81 12.75
C ILE A 241 -2.41 -15.81 11.64
N TYR A 242 -1.64 -15.80 10.55
CA TYR A 242 -1.79 -16.75 9.46
C TYR A 242 -1.52 -18.20 9.95
N ARG A 243 -0.45 -18.43 10.69
CA ARG A 243 -0.08 -19.75 11.22
C ARG A 243 -1.15 -20.30 12.16
N GLN A 244 -1.64 -19.49 13.10
CA GLN A 244 -2.71 -19.88 14.02
C GLN A 244 -4.00 -20.23 13.27
N THR A 245 -4.30 -19.51 12.17
CA THR A 245 -5.51 -19.72 11.37
C THR A 245 -5.41 -20.94 10.46
N SER A 246 -4.30 -21.09 9.72
CA SER A 246 -4.20 -22.00 8.57
C SER A 246 -3.42 -23.30 8.88
N GLU A 247 -2.58 -23.32 9.92
CA GLU A 247 -1.75 -24.47 10.27
C GLU A 247 -2.16 -25.10 11.61
N ILE A 248 -2.45 -24.26 12.63
CA ILE A 248 -2.79 -24.71 13.99
C ILE A 248 -4.32 -24.82 14.17
N PHE A 249 -5.09 -24.01 13.39
CA PHE A 249 -6.55 -23.94 13.47
C PHE A 249 -7.09 -23.36 14.80
N ASP A 250 -6.25 -22.58 15.52
CA ASP A 250 -6.66 -21.84 16.72
C ASP A 250 -7.16 -20.43 16.35
N LEU A 251 -8.41 -20.38 15.94
CA LEU A 251 -9.06 -19.13 15.53
C LEU A 251 -9.24 -18.14 16.69
N SER A 252 -9.29 -18.62 17.94
CA SER A 252 -9.42 -17.76 19.11
C SER A 252 -8.12 -16.97 19.35
N THR A 253 -6.97 -17.67 19.36
CA THR A 253 -5.66 -17.02 19.47
C THR A 253 -5.41 -16.08 18.29
N ALA A 254 -5.73 -16.49 17.04
CA ALA A 254 -5.61 -15.63 15.87
C ALA A 254 -6.43 -14.34 16.02
N ALA A 255 -7.66 -14.42 16.55
CA ALA A 255 -8.52 -13.27 16.79
C ALA A 255 -7.96 -12.33 17.87
N VAL A 256 -7.44 -12.87 18.98
CA VAL A 256 -6.77 -12.07 20.02
C VAL A 256 -5.56 -11.34 19.47
N LEU A 257 -4.71 -12.02 18.69
CA LEU A 257 -3.53 -11.41 18.05
C LEU A 257 -3.94 -10.29 17.08
N THR A 258 -5.04 -10.48 16.35
CA THR A 258 -5.60 -9.46 15.47
C THR A 258 -6.07 -8.22 16.24
N LEU A 259 -6.70 -8.40 17.42
CA LEU A 259 -7.08 -7.27 18.28
C LEU A 259 -5.85 -6.52 18.83
N VAL A 260 -4.80 -7.23 19.20
CA VAL A 260 -3.52 -6.63 19.62
C VAL A 260 -2.93 -5.82 18.47
N GLN A 261 -2.98 -6.35 17.25
CA GLN A 261 -2.54 -5.64 16.05
C GLN A 261 -3.35 -4.37 15.79
N PHE A 262 -4.68 -4.42 15.90
CA PHE A 262 -5.52 -3.22 15.77
C PHE A 262 -5.13 -2.14 16.77
N ALA A 263 -4.90 -2.52 18.02
CA ALA A 263 -4.48 -1.57 19.05
C ALA A 263 -3.11 -0.96 18.73
N ALA A 264 -2.14 -1.78 18.31
CA ALA A 264 -0.79 -1.32 17.95
C ALA A 264 -0.82 -0.38 16.73
N VAL A 265 -1.49 -0.77 15.64
CA VAL A 265 -1.62 0.07 14.43
C VAL A 265 -2.38 1.36 14.74
N GLY A 266 -3.46 1.30 15.53
CA GLY A 266 -4.19 2.48 16.00
C GLY A 266 -3.31 3.44 16.79
N ALA A 267 -2.45 2.93 17.67
CA ALA A 267 -1.48 3.72 18.41
C ALA A 267 -0.44 4.38 17.48
N ILE A 268 0.11 3.62 16.52
CA ILE A 268 1.08 4.14 15.52
C ILE A 268 0.45 5.27 14.70
N LEU A 269 -0.77 5.07 14.19
CA LEU A 269 -1.50 6.09 13.43
C LEU A 269 -1.86 7.31 14.28
N GLY A 270 -2.19 7.11 15.56
CA GLY A 270 -2.41 8.18 16.53
C GLY A 270 -1.16 9.03 16.75
N VAL A 271 0.00 8.39 16.95
CA VAL A 271 1.30 9.05 17.06
C VAL A 271 1.64 9.80 15.77
N HIS A 272 1.37 9.18 14.60
CA HIS A 272 1.57 9.83 13.30
C HIS A 272 0.75 11.12 13.18
N ALA A 273 -0.56 11.04 13.43
CA ALA A 273 -1.45 12.19 13.36
C ALA A 273 -1.07 13.31 14.35
N TRP A 274 -0.66 12.95 15.56
CA TRP A 274 -0.19 13.89 16.57
C TRP A 274 1.14 14.57 16.15
N THR A 275 2.09 13.81 15.61
CA THR A 275 3.39 14.32 15.15
C THR A 275 3.23 15.29 13.99
N VAL A 276 2.38 14.97 13.00
CA VAL A 276 2.08 15.84 11.87
C VAL A 276 1.48 17.16 12.36
N ARG A 277 0.43 17.10 13.20
CA ARG A 277 -0.25 18.32 13.71
C ARG A 277 0.66 19.24 14.52
N ARG A 278 1.60 18.68 15.32
CA ARG A 278 2.51 19.50 16.16
C ARG A 278 3.67 20.13 15.40
N ARG A 279 4.00 19.63 14.21
CA ARG A 279 5.17 20.03 13.44
C ARG A 279 4.80 20.80 12.16
N GLU A 280 3.55 21.22 12.00
CA GLU A 280 3.14 22.14 10.93
C GLU A 280 3.79 23.51 11.18
N THR A 281 4.97 23.74 10.60
CA THR A 281 5.64 25.02 10.55
C THR A 281 5.43 25.62 9.16
N ALA A 282 5.12 26.93 9.11
CA ALA A 282 5.04 27.65 7.86
C ALA A 282 6.45 27.73 7.24
N LEU A 283 6.75 26.81 6.33
CA LEU A 283 8.01 26.79 5.58
C LEU A 283 7.84 27.65 4.32
N ARG A 284 8.86 28.46 4.03
CA ARG A 284 8.94 29.17 2.75
C ARG A 284 9.39 28.19 1.69
N LEU A 285 8.45 27.70 0.89
CA LEU A 285 8.71 26.74 -0.19
C LEU A 285 9.07 27.47 -1.48
N VAL A 286 10.02 26.92 -2.22
CA VAL A 286 10.52 27.42 -3.51
C VAL A 286 10.25 26.35 -4.57
N ASP A 287 10.15 26.75 -5.83
CA ASP A 287 10.01 25.78 -6.92
C ASP A 287 11.22 24.83 -6.96
N ALA A 288 10.94 23.53 -7.07
CA ALA A 288 11.94 22.49 -7.08
C ALA A 288 12.91 22.58 -8.28
N SER A 289 12.47 23.19 -9.40
CA SER A 289 13.32 23.41 -10.59
C SER A 289 14.48 24.36 -10.34
N VAL A 290 14.30 25.33 -9.42
CA VAL A 290 15.31 26.34 -9.08
C VAL A 290 16.38 25.83 -8.11
N THR A 291 16.07 24.78 -7.37
CA THR A 291 16.94 24.27 -6.29
C THR A 291 17.94 23.22 -6.74
N ALA A 292 17.69 22.54 -7.86
CA ALA A 292 18.55 21.49 -8.40
C ALA A 292 19.73 22.08 -9.16
N ARG A 293 20.95 21.60 -8.88
CA ARG A 293 22.21 22.05 -9.51
C ARG A 293 23.02 20.84 -10.01
N ARG A 294 23.76 21.01 -11.10
CA ARG A 294 24.68 19.96 -11.56
C ARG A 294 25.71 19.62 -10.49
N PRO A 295 26.10 18.34 -10.34
CA PRO A 295 27.12 17.94 -9.38
C PRO A 295 28.43 18.71 -9.59
N ARG A 296 29.01 19.23 -8.50
CA ARG A 296 30.28 19.98 -8.50
C ARG A 296 31.25 19.34 -7.53
N GLY A 297 32.47 19.07 -8.02
CA GLY A 297 33.54 18.48 -7.23
C GLY A 297 33.39 16.97 -6.95
N ALA A 298 34.51 16.34 -6.56
CA ALA A 298 34.60 14.88 -6.38
C ALA A 298 33.62 14.32 -5.34
N GLY A 299 33.33 15.04 -4.26
CA GLY A 299 32.43 14.56 -3.20
C GLY A 299 30.97 14.37 -3.65
N GLN A 300 30.44 15.29 -4.48
CA GLN A 300 29.07 15.14 -5.00
C GLN A 300 28.98 14.03 -6.06
N TRP A 301 30.01 13.85 -6.87
CA TRP A 301 30.10 12.76 -7.82
C TRP A 301 30.25 11.41 -7.13
N ALA A 302 31.07 11.33 -6.06
CA ALA A 302 31.18 10.12 -5.24
C ALA A 302 29.86 9.76 -4.56
N LEU A 303 29.13 10.76 -4.03
CA LEU A 303 27.81 10.55 -3.45
C LEU A 303 26.80 10.06 -4.50
N LEU A 304 26.77 10.68 -5.69
CA LEU A 304 25.91 10.23 -6.79
C LEU A 304 26.24 8.80 -7.20
N ALA A 305 27.54 8.48 -7.37
CA ALA A 305 27.98 7.12 -7.70
C ALA A 305 27.58 6.11 -6.62
N GLY A 306 27.73 6.46 -5.34
CA GLY A 306 27.30 5.60 -4.22
C GLY A 306 25.78 5.35 -4.22
N VAL A 307 24.97 6.38 -4.49
CA VAL A 307 23.50 6.23 -4.61
C VAL A 307 23.13 5.38 -5.82
N LEU A 308 23.79 5.59 -6.98
CA LEU A 308 23.57 4.75 -8.16
C LEU A 308 23.95 3.28 -7.91
N ALA A 309 25.07 3.03 -7.24
CA ALA A 309 25.49 1.68 -6.84
C ALA A 309 24.46 1.05 -5.88
N THR A 310 23.94 1.81 -4.90
CA THR A 310 22.89 1.33 -3.98
C THR A 310 21.62 0.96 -4.75
N ILE A 311 21.18 1.78 -5.69
CA ILE A 311 20.00 1.49 -6.52
C ILE A 311 20.25 0.25 -7.38
N ALA A 312 21.42 0.14 -8.02
CA ALA A 312 21.77 -1.02 -8.84
C ALA A 312 21.79 -2.33 -8.04
N VAL A 313 22.46 -2.33 -6.89
CA VAL A 313 22.65 -3.54 -6.08
C VAL A 313 21.39 -3.89 -5.27
N LEU A 314 20.72 -2.91 -4.69
CA LEU A 314 19.60 -3.17 -3.79
C LEU A 314 18.25 -3.25 -4.52
N LEU A 315 18.02 -2.43 -5.57
CA LEU A 315 16.72 -2.37 -6.24
C LEU A 315 16.69 -3.12 -7.58
N VAL A 316 17.77 -3.07 -8.37
CA VAL A 316 17.78 -3.69 -9.70
C VAL A 316 18.24 -5.14 -9.65
N LEU A 317 19.34 -5.42 -8.93
CA LEU A 317 19.93 -6.76 -8.91
C LEU A 317 18.99 -7.87 -8.45
N PRO A 318 18.20 -7.74 -7.36
CA PRO A 318 17.28 -8.80 -6.95
C PRO A 318 16.28 -9.15 -8.05
N LEU A 319 15.73 -8.14 -8.74
CA LEU A 319 14.76 -8.33 -9.83
C LEU A 319 15.41 -8.94 -11.07
N ALA A 320 16.63 -8.56 -11.38
CA ALA A 320 17.40 -9.14 -12.49
C ALA A 320 17.72 -10.61 -12.24
N VAL A 321 18.10 -10.96 -11.00
CA VAL A 321 18.36 -12.35 -10.59
C VAL A 321 17.09 -13.18 -10.62
N LEU A 322 15.96 -12.66 -10.14
CA LEU A 322 14.67 -13.32 -10.26
C LEU A 322 14.35 -13.66 -11.71
N ALA A 323 14.47 -12.67 -12.61
CA ALA A 323 14.25 -12.88 -14.03
C ALA A 323 15.22 -13.91 -14.62
N GLN A 324 16.51 -13.83 -14.29
CA GLN A 324 17.50 -14.81 -14.73
C GLN A 324 17.13 -16.22 -14.28
N ARG A 325 16.85 -16.42 -13.00
CA ARG A 325 16.51 -17.74 -12.40
C ARG A 325 15.25 -18.36 -13.04
N SER A 326 14.34 -17.56 -13.54
CA SER A 326 13.17 -18.08 -14.27
C SER A 326 13.50 -18.75 -15.59
N PHE A 327 14.73 -18.56 -16.12
CA PHE A 327 15.25 -19.15 -17.37
C PHE A 327 16.39 -20.15 -17.15
N ASP A 328 16.74 -20.52 -15.93
CA ASP A 328 17.86 -21.43 -15.66
C ASP A 328 17.68 -22.83 -16.29
N ALA A 329 16.43 -23.28 -16.45
CA ALA A 329 16.17 -24.54 -17.18
C ALA A 329 16.13 -24.33 -18.71
N PRO A 330 16.71 -25.26 -19.48
CA PRO A 330 16.79 -25.14 -20.95
C PRO A 330 15.44 -25.03 -21.63
N GLY A 331 15.35 -24.18 -22.67
CA GLY A 331 14.20 -24.14 -23.56
C GLY A 331 12.88 -23.71 -22.92
N PHE A 332 12.92 -22.80 -21.95
CA PHE A 332 11.73 -22.33 -21.25
C PHE A 332 10.99 -23.44 -20.48
N ALA A 333 11.71 -24.43 -19.95
CA ALA A 333 11.10 -25.59 -19.31
C ALA A 333 10.17 -25.21 -18.13
N TYR A 334 10.56 -24.25 -17.30
CA TYR A 334 9.73 -23.78 -16.19
C TYR A 334 8.42 -23.14 -16.66
N TYR A 335 8.47 -22.34 -17.73
CA TYR A 335 7.28 -21.71 -18.33
C TYR A 335 6.36 -22.74 -18.99
N ARG A 336 6.93 -23.76 -19.67
CA ARG A 336 6.12 -24.86 -20.23
C ARG A 336 5.50 -25.73 -19.15
N ALA A 337 6.18 -25.90 -18.02
CA ALA A 337 5.63 -26.66 -16.89
C ALA A 337 4.41 -25.97 -16.25
N LEU A 338 4.25 -24.66 -16.40
CA LEU A 338 3.07 -23.93 -15.90
C LEU A 338 1.77 -24.39 -16.58
N THR A 339 1.84 -24.94 -17.78
CA THR A 339 0.66 -25.41 -18.53
C THR A 339 0.27 -26.85 -18.22
N ARG A 340 1.05 -27.56 -17.40
CA ARG A 340 0.80 -28.95 -17.03
C ARG A 340 0.10 -29.02 -15.69
N ASP A 341 -0.88 -29.91 -15.63
CA ASP A 341 -1.50 -30.29 -14.37
C ASP A 341 -0.76 -31.50 -13.82
N ASP A 342 0.21 -31.26 -12.97
CA ASP A 342 0.97 -32.34 -12.33
C ASP A 342 0.27 -32.87 -11.04
N GLY A 343 -0.94 -32.36 -10.71
CA GLY A 343 -1.79 -32.83 -9.60
C GLY A 343 -1.23 -32.63 -8.19
N ASN A 344 -0.02 -32.06 -8.06
CA ASN A 344 0.71 -32.05 -6.79
C ASN A 344 0.45 -30.82 -5.90
N VAL A 345 0.12 -29.65 -6.51
CA VAL A 345 0.03 -28.37 -5.77
C VAL A 345 -1.32 -27.71 -5.95
N PHE A 346 -1.89 -27.81 -7.14
CA PHE A 346 -3.16 -27.20 -7.53
C PHE A 346 -4.08 -28.26 -8.13
N LEU A 347 -5.38 -27.93 -8.18
CA LEU A 347 -6.40 -28.69 -8.92
C LEU A 347 -6.50 -28.26 -10.38
N VAL A 348 -5.71 -27.26 -10.78
CA VAL A 348 -5.67 -26.64 -12.11
C VAL A 348 -4.24 -26.31 -12.49
N PRO A 349 -3.88 -26.21 -13.78
CA PRO A 349 -2.56 -25.79 -14.20
C PRO A 349 -2.16 -24.42 -13.60
N PRO A 350 -0.91 -24.24 -13.11
CA PRO A 350 -0.47 -22.99 -12.49
C PRO A 350 -0.64 -21.73 -13.34
N ILE A 351 -0.68 -21.88 -14.69
CA ILE A 351 -0.88 -20.77 -15.62
C ILE A 351 -2.26 -20.12 -15.46
N GLU A 352 -3.27 -20.83 -14.98
CA GLU A 352 -4.62 -20.30 -14.78
C GLU A 352 -4.64 -19.21 -13.69
N ALA A 353 -3.68 -19.26 -12.76
CA ALA A 353 -3.53 -18.19 -11.76
C ALA A 353 -3.30 -16.80 -12.39
N ILE A 354 -2.77 -16.73 -13.62
CA ILE A 354 -2.58 -15.48 -14.36
C ILE A 354 -3.95 -14.92 -14.77
N GLY A 355 -4.79 -15.74 -15.39
CA GLY A 355 -6.14 -15.38 -15.81
C GLY A 355 -7.00 -14.96 -14.62
N ASN A 356 -7.02 -15.78 -13.56
CA ASN A 356 -7.75 -15.51 -12.33
C ASN A 356 -7.35 -14.18 -11.70
N SER A 357 -6.03 -13.91 -11.58
CA SER A 357 -5.55 -12.65 -11.00
C SER A 357 -5.94 -11.43 -11.80
N LEU A 358 -5.89 -11.51 -13.13
CA LEU A 358 -6.30 -10.41 -14.01
C LEU A 358 -7.81 -10.16 -13.92
N GLU A 359 -8.61 -11.21 -13.95
CA GLU A 359 -10.08 -11.14 -13.81
C GLU A 359 -10.45 -10.53 -12.46
N TYR A 360 -9.89 -11.05 -11.36
CA TYR A 360 -10.16 -10.55 -10.02
C TYR A 360 -9.73 -9.10 -9.84
N ALA A 361 -8.57 -8.72 -10.36
CA ALA A 361 -8.09 -7.34 -10.30
C ALA A 361 -8.99 -6.37 -11.11
N VAL A 362 -9.51 -6.79 -12.26
CA VAL A 362 -10.47 -5.99 -13.06
C VAL A 362 -11.78 -5.81 -12.29
N VAL A 363 -12.34 -6.90 -11.75
CA VAL A 363 -13.60 -6.85 -10.98
C VAL A 363 -13.42 -6.03 -9.70
N ALA A 364 -12.34 -6.27 -8.96
CA ALA A 364 -12.02 -5.49 -7.75
C ALA A 364 -11.86 -3.99 -8.06
N THR A 365 -11.19 -3.66 -9.17
CA THR A 365 -11.06 -2.28 -9.64
C THR A 365 -12.40 -1.65 -9.97
N ALA A 366 -13.28 -2.38 -10.67
CA ALA A 366 -14.62 -1.88 -11.00
C ALA A 366 -15.44 -1.59 -9.73
N ILE A 367 -15.41 -2.50 -8.75
CA ILE A 367 -16.06 -2.32 -7.44
C ILE A 367 -15.44 -1.12 -6.70
N ALA A 368 -14.10 -1.04 -6.64
CA ALA A 368 -13.40 0.03 -5.94
C ALA A 368 -13.68 1.40 -6.55
N VAL A 369 -13.71 1.51 -7.87
CA VAL A 369 -14.03 2.74 -8.60
C VAL A 369 -15.49 3.15 -8.39
N LEU A 370 -16.41 2.20 -8.43
CA LEU A 370 -17.84 2.47 -8.19
C LEU A 370 -18.05 2.96 -6.74
N VAL A 371 -17.63 2.16 -5.76
CA VAL A 371 -17.85 2.45 -4.33
C VAL A 371 -17.05 3.68 -3.91
N GLY A 372 -15.76 3.75 -4.27
CA GLY A 372 -14.87 4.87 -3.95
C GLY A 372 -15.25 6.16 -4.66
N GLY A 373 -15.70 6.08 -5.92
CA GLY A 373 -16.21 7.21 -6.68
C GLY A 373 -17.48 7.81 -6.06
N LEU A 374 -18.46 6.96 -5.68
CA LEU A 374 -19.66 7.39 -4.96
C LEU A 374 -19.32 8.02 -3.60
N ALA A 375 -18.39 7.41 -2.85
CA ALA A 375 -17.92 7.95 -1.58
C ALA A 375 -17.23 9.32 -1.75
N ALA A 376 -16.33 9.46 -2.72
CA ALA A 376 -15.65 10.71 -3.01
C ALA A 376 -16.64 11.82 -3.45
N ALA A 377 -17.63 11.48 -4.29
CA ALA A 377 -18.69 12.40 -4.69
C ALA A 377 -19.52 12.87 -3.48
N ALA A 378 -19.87 11.97 -2.56
CA ALA A 378 -20.61 12.30 -1.33
C ALA A 378 -19.81 13.24 -0.40
N LEU A 379 -18.47 13.09 -0.36
CA LEU A 379 -17.53 13.88 0.48
C LEU A 379 -17.12 15.23 -0.14
N THR A 380 -17.51 15.53 -1.37
CA THR A 380 -17.04 16.74 -2.10
C THR A 380 -17.52 18.04 -1.44
N ARG A 381 -18.71 18.07 -0.84
CA ARG A 381 -19.25 19.26 -0.19
C ARG A 381 -18.62 19.48 1.20
N ARG A 382 -18.11 20.70 1.44
CA ARG A 382 -17.39 21.10 2.66
C ARG A 382 -18.25 21.25 3.93
N ASP A 383 -19.57 21.36 3.80
CA ASP A 383 -20.50 21.47 4.95
C ASP A 383 -20.66 20.12 5.64
N ALA A 384 -19.60 19.72 6.30
CA ALA A 384 -19.49 18.42 6.92
C ALA A 384 -20.10 18.43 8.32
N GLY A 385 -21.35 18.06 8.45
CA GLY A 385 -21.94 17.64 9.72
C GLY A 385 -21.15 16.46 10.32
N ARG A 386 -21.45 16.11 11.57
CA ARG A 386 -20.80 14.98 12.27
C ARG A 386 -20.86 13.67 11.48
N LEU A 387 -21.92 13.45 10.72
CA LEU A 387 -22.14 12.24 9.92
C LEU A 387 -21.12 12.12 8.76
N VAL A 388 -20.84 13.21 8.05
CA VAL A 388 -19.86 13.21 6.94
C VAL A 388 -18.42 13.04 7.45
N ARG A 389 -18.10 13.62 8.61
CA ARG A 389 -16.80 13.40 9.26
C ARG A 389 -16.63 11.96 9.73
N GLY A 390 -17.68 11.35 10.29
CA GLY A 390 -17.70 9.93 10.65
C GLY A 390 -17.52 9.02 9.43
N PHE A 391 -18.18 9.35 8.32
CA PHE A 391 -18.05 8.62 7.06
C PHE A 391 -16.64 8.73 6.46
N ASP A 392 -16.03 9.93 6.46
CA ASP A 392 -14.63 10.11 6.02
C ASP A 392 -13.66 9.29 6.87
N ALA A 393 -13.85 9.28 8.20
CA ALA A 393 -13.07 8.44 9.10
C ALA A 393 -13.27 6.93 8.81
N LEU A 394 -14.50 6.49 8.58
CA LEU A 394 -14.81 5.09 8.23
C LEU A 394 -14.08 4.65 6.96
N LEU A 395 -14.06 5.48 5.93
CA LEU A 395 -13.35 5.20 4.67
C LEU A 395 -11.83 5.10 4.82
N MET A 396 -11.28 5.69 5.89
CA MET A 396 -9.84 5.63 6.17
C MET A 396 -9.44 4.41 7.00
N LEU A 397 -10.40 3.76 7.70
CA LEU A 397 -10.10 2.61 8.56
C LEU A 397 -9.39 1.45 7.84
N PRO A 398 -9.83 1.01 6.64
CA PRO A 398 -9.17 -0.12 5.97
C PRO A 398 -7.73 0.13 5.55
N LEU A 399 -7.31 1.40 5.39
CA LEU A 399 -5.91 1.74 5.12
C LEU A 399 -5.00 1.51 6.35
N GLY A 400 -5.59 1.55 7.54
CA GLY A 400 -4.89 1.25 8.79
C GLY A 400 -5.02 -0.20 9.21
N VAL A 401 -5.82 -1.00 8.50
CA VAL A 401 -6.02 -2.41 8.79
C VAL A 401 -5.21 -3.24 7.81
N SER A 402 -4.56 -4.27 8.32
CA SER A 402 -3.78 -5.19 7.51
C SER A 402 -4.66 -6.02 6.58
N ALA A 403 -4.12 -6.36 5.41
CA ALA A 403 -4.75 -7.27 4.47
C ALA A 403 -4.97 -8.68 5.07
N VAL A 404 -4.05 -9.16 5.91
CA VAL A 404 -4.18 -10.42 6.67
C VAL A 404 -5.41 -10.39 7.57
N THR A 405 -5.60 -9.29 8.29
CA THR A 405 -6.79 -9.09 9.13
C THR A 405 -8.09 -9.10 8.33
N VAL A 406 -8.10 -8.49 7.15
CA VAL A 406 -9.27 -8.53 6.25
C VAL A 406 -9.54 -9.96 5.80
N GLY A 407 -8.52 -10.70 5.37
CA GLY A 407 -8.63 -12.09 4.93
C GLY A 407 -9.12 -13.02 6.04
N PHE A 408 -8.54 -12.89 7.23
CA PHE A 408 -8.98 -13.63 8.42
C PHE A 408 -10.42 -13.29 8.81
N GLY A 409 -10.78 -12.01 8.79
CA GLY A 409 -12.15 -11.57 9.06
C GLY A 409 -13.15 -12.14 8.06
N PHE A 410 -12.81 -12.17 6.77
CA PHE A 410 -13.65 -12.77 5.73
C PHE A 410 -13.80 -14.27 5.95
N LEU A 411 -12.70 -14.94 6.31
CA LEU A 411 -12.72 -16.38 6.59
C LEU A 411 -13.72 -16.75 7.68
N ILE A 412 -13.79 -15.98 8.77
CA ILE A 412 -14.66 -16.30 9.92
C ILE A 412 -16.06 -15.70 9.84
N ALA A 413 -16.25 -14.61 9.08
CA ALA A 413 -17.52 -13.89 9.04
C ALA A 413 -18.39 -14.25 7.84
N LEU A 414 -17.80 -14.70 6.74
CA LEU A 414 -18.46 -14.94 5.46
C LEU A 414 -18.47 -16.42 5.06
N ASP A 415 -18.32 -17.32 6.02
CA ASP A 415 -18.33 -18.77 5.88
C ASP A 415 -19.68 -19.43 6.31
N GLU A 416 -20.58 -18.65 6.93
CA GLU A 416 -21.86 -19.11 7.44
C GLU A 416 -23.00 -18.14 7.06
N PRO A 417 -24.27 -18.62 7.02
CA PRO A 417 -25.42 -17.75 6.84
C PRO A 417 -25.45 -16.60 7.87
N PRO A 418 -25.89 -15.37 7.48
CA PRO A 418 -26.62 -15.04 6.26
C PRO A 418 -25.77 -14.72 5.03
N LEU A 419 -24.46 -14.67 5.12
CA LEU A 419 -23.55 -14.27 4.04
C LEU A 419 -22.50 -15.35 3.77
N ASP A 420 -22.93 -16.56 3.41
CA ASP A 420 -22.04 -17.62 2.96
C ASP A 420 -21.49 -17.30 1.55
N LEU A 421 -20.32 -16.63 1.52
CA LEU A 421 -19.62 -16.27 0.29
C LEU A 421 -18.35 -17.09 0.06
N ARG A 422 -17.94 -17.94 1.00
CA ARG A 422 -16.68 -18.71 0.94
C ARG A 422 -16.58 -19.60 -0.29
N GLY A 423 -17.71 -20.18 -0.71
CA GLY A 423 -17.82 -20.99 -1.91
C GLY A 423 -17.79 -20.19 -3.22
N THR A 424 -17.80 -18.86 -3.19
CA THR A 424 -17.94 -18.01 -4.37
C THR A 424 -16.61 -17.38 -4.79
N TRP A 425 -16.41 -17.22 -6.11
CA TRP A 425 -15.22 -16.55 -6.65
C TRP A 425 -15.16 -15.06 -6.33
N ILE A 426 -16.32 -14.43 -6.08
CA ILE A 426 -16.43 -12.98 -5.86
C ILE A 426 -15.78 -12.53 -4.54
N LEU A 427 -15.56 -13.44 -3.59
CA LEU A 427 -15.01 -13.14 -2.28
C LEU A 427 -13.61 -12.51 -2.38
N VAL A 428 -12.78 -13.02 -3.29
CA VAL A 428 -11.42 -12.48 -3.54
C VAL A 428 -11.48 -11.05 -4.10
N PRO A 429 -12.22 -10.76 -5.18
CA PRO A 429 -12.41 -9.37 -5.63
C PRO A 429 -12.96 -8.40 -4.58
N LEU A 430 -13.87 -8.86 -3.70
CA LEU A 430 -14.43 -8.02 -2.63
C LEU A 430 -13.36 -7.62 -1.60
N ALA A 431 -12.50 -8.57 -1.20
CA ALA A 431 -11.39 -8.29 -0.29
C ALA A 431 -10.38 -7.31 -0.90
N GLN A 432 -10.02 -7.51 -2.17
CA GLN A 432 -9.14 -6.62 -2.91
C GLN A 432 -9.75 -5.22 -3.09
N ALA A 433 -11.05 -5.15 -3.40
CA ALA A 433 -11.78 -3.90 -3.58
C ALA A 433 -11.82 -3.08 -2.29
N LEU A 434 -11.95 -3.71 -1.13
CA LEU A 434 -11.99 -3.03 0.17
C LEU A 434 -10.75 -2.15 0.39
N VAL A 435 -9.57 -2.66 0.04
CA VAL A 435 -8.31 -1.90 0.06
C VAL A 435 -8.32 -0.85 -1.06
N GLY A 436 -8.73 -1.24 -2.27
CA GLY A 436 -8.75 -0.37 -3.46
C GLY A 436 -9.65 0.86 -3.31
N VAL A 437 -10.82 0.74 -2.64
CA VAL A 437 -11.76 1.86 -2.40
C VAL A 437 -11.07 3.04 -1.72
N SER A 438 -10.24 2.78 -0.71
CA SER A 438 -9.55 3.83 0.03
C SER A 438 -8.56 4.60 -0.85
N PHE A 439 -7.87 3.92 -1.77
CA PHE A 439 -6.97 4.58 -2.75
C PHE A 439 -7.76 5.41 -3.76
N VAL A 440 -8.90 4.91 -4.23
CA VAL A 440 -9.78 5.66 -5.15
C VAL A 440 -10.28 6.94 -4.50
N VAL A 441 -10.78 6.87 -3.27
CA VAL A 441 -11.25 8.06 -2.52
C VAL A 441 -10.13 9.07 -2.36
N ARG A 442 -8.95 8.66 -1.92
CA ARG A 442 -7.80 9.57 -1.72
C ARG A 442 -7.32 10.25 -2.99
N THR A 443 -7.41 9.56 -4.12
CA THR A 443 -6.98 10.10 -5.41
C THR A 443 -8.04 11.03 -6.00
N MET A 444 -9.31 10.68 -5.90
CA MET A 444 -10.40 11.43 -6.52
C MET A 444 -10.87 12.64 -5.70
N LEU A 445 -10.93 12.52 -4.36
CA LEU A 445 -11.51 13.56 -3.51
C LEU A 445 -10.83 14.92 -3.62
N PRO A 446 -9.49 15.06 -3.65
CA PRO A 446 -8.82 16.35 -3.85
C PRO A 446 -9.16 16.98 -5.20
N VAL A 447 -9.23 16.17 -6.26
CA VAL A 447 -9.54 16.65 -7.62
C VAL A 447 -11.00 17.11 -7.70
N LEU A 448 -11.93 16.33 -7.15
CA LEU A 448 -13.35 16.70 -7.07
C LEU A 448 -13.58 17.99 -6.27
N ARG A 449 -12.80 18.23 -5.22
CA ARG A 449 -12.85 19.47 -4.41
C ARG A 449 -12.21 20.67 -5.12
N ALA A 450 -11.31 20.43 -6.08
CA ALA A 450 -10.68 21.49 -6.87
C ALA A 450 -11.56 21.98 -8.04
N VAL A 451 -12.62 21.24 -8.40
CA VAL A 451 -13.58 21.67 -9.43
C VAL A 451 -14.35 22.90 -8.93
N ASP A 452 -14.24 24.02 -9.66
CA ASP A 452 -14.92 25.26 -9.30
C ASP A 452 -16.46 25.05 -9.28
N HIS A 453 -17.09 25.34 -8.15
CA HIS A 453 -18.54 25.21 -7.97
C HIS A 453 -19.34 26.11 -8.93
N ARG A 454 -18.75 27.24 -9.36
CA ARG A 454 -19.36 28.16 -10.31
C ARG A 454 -19.66 27.52 -11.67
N LEU A 455 -18.86 26.53 -12.10
CA LEU A 455 -19.12 25.77 -13.32
C LEU A 455 -20.38 24.94 -13.22
N ARG A 456 -20.62 24.34 -12.05
CA ARG A 456 -21.84 23.56 -11.76
C ARG A 456 -23.07 24.48 -11.68
N GLU A 457 -22.92 25.64 -11.05
CA GLU A 457 -23.99 26.63 -10.94
C GLU A 457 -24.37 27.21 -12.32
N ALA A 458 -23.37 27.56 -13.15
CA ALA A 458 -23.61 28.03 -14.51
C ALA A 458 -24.35 26.97 -15.35
N ALA A 459 -23.95 25.72 -15.29
CA ALA A 459 -24.64 24.63 -15.97
C ALA A 459 -26.09 24.46 -15.47
N ALA A 460 -26.31 24.57 -14.16
CA ALA A 460 -27.65 24.49 -13.56
C ALA A 460 -28.55 25.66 -13.99
N VAL A 461 -28.02 26.88 -14.05
CA VAL A 461 -28.72 28.08 -14.57
C VAL A 461 -29.12 27.90 -16.03
N LEU A 462 -28.30 27.22 -16.83
CA LEU A 462 -28.59 26.83 -18.23
C LEU A 462 -29.57 25.63 -18.34
N GLY A 463 -30.19 25.19 -17.23
CA GLY A 463 -31.19 24.12 -17.21
C GLY A 463 -30.64 22.69 -17.24
N ALA A 464 -29.33 22.50 -16.99
CA ALA A 464 -28.77 21.16 -16.92
C ALA A 464 -29.25 20.43 -15.66
N SER A 465 -29.75 19.19 -15.83
CA SER A 465 -30.07 18.31 -14.71
C SER A 465 -28.80 17.93 -13.92
N PRO A 466 -28.90 17.51 -12.65
CA PRO A 466 -27.75 17.10 -11.84
C PRO A 466 -26.88 16.01 -12.52
N TRP A 467 -27.53 15.07 -13.23
CA TRP A 467 -26.83 14.04 -14.01
C TRP A 467 -26.06 14.62 -15.20
N ARG A 468 -26.65 15.61 -15.88
CA ARG A 468 -26.02 16.29 -17.00
C ARG A 468 -24.83 17.14 -16.55
N VAL A 469 -24.95 17.84 -15.42
CA VAL A 469 -23.82 18.54 -14.78
C VAL A 469 -22.69 17.58 -14.46
N TRP A 470 -23.00 16.44 -13.84
CA TRP A 470 -22.01 15.43 -13.51
C TRP A 470 -21.31 14.89 -14.78
N ARG A 471 -22.07 14.56 -15.82
CA ARG A 471 -21.53 13.97 -17.05
C ARG A 471 -20.74 14.94 -17.90
N GLU A 472 -21.18 16.23 -18.00
CA GLU A 472 -20.62 17.22 -18.92
C GLU A 472 -19.60 18.15 -18.24
N VAL A 473 -19.65 18.32 -16.91
CA VAL A 473 -18.73 19.18 -16.14
C VAL A 473 -17.79 18.33 -15.28
N ASP A 474 -18.31 17.58 -14.33
CA ASP A 474 -17.49 16.89 -13.33
C ASP A 474 -16.67 15.76 -13.94
N LEU A 475 -17.31 14.83 -14.67
CA LEU A 475 -16.67 13.64 -15.22
C LEU A 475 -15.49 13.95 -16.17
N PRO A 476 -15.60 14.89 -17.13
CA PRO A 476 -14.46 15.25 -17.98
C PRO A 476 -13.27 15.82 -17.21
N MET A 477 -13.52 16.57 -16.13
CA MET A 477 -12.48 17.15 -15.30
C MET A 477 -11.77 16.10 -14.42
N VAL A 478 -12.53 15.11 -13.91
CA VAL A 478 -11.98 14.09 -13.01
C VAL A 478 -11.57 12.80 -13.71
N ARG A 479 -11.88 12.61 -15.01
CA ARG A 479 -11.63 11.35 -15.73
C ARG A 479 -10.19 10.85 -15.63
N ARG A 480 -9.20 11.77 -15.60
CA ARG A 480 -7.79 11.40 -15.46
C ARG A 480 -7.48 10.92 -14.06
N ALA A 481 -7.97 11.61 -13.04
CA ALA A 481 -7.84 11.17 -11.66
C ALA A 481 -8.52 9.81 -11.47
N LEU A 482 -9.65 9.58 -12.15
CA LEU A 482 -10.36 8.31 -12.15
C LEU A 482 -9.52 7.20 -12.78
N LEU A 483 -8.88 7.44 -13.94
CA LEU A 483 -8.00 6.48 -14.59
C LEU A 483 -6.77 6.17 -13.73
N VAL A 484 -6.16 7.19 -13.12
CA VAL A 484 -5.03 7.00 -12.19
C VAL A 484 -5.48 6.20 -10.97
N ALA A 485 -6.64 6.52 -10.39
CA ALA A 485 -7.19 5.80 -9.25
C ALA A 485 -7.51 4.33 -9.59
N ALA A 486 -8.13 4.09 -10.75
CA ALA A 486 -8.41 2.75 -11.26
C ALA A 486 -7.14 1.93 -11.45
N GLY A 487 -6.11 2.52 -12.05
CA GLY A 487 -4.85 1.84 -12.26
C GLY A 487 -4.10 1.53 -10.96
N PHE A 488 -4.15 2.41 -9.95
CA PHE A 488 -3.62 2.08 -8.62
C PHE A 488 -4.43 0.96 -7.94
N ALA A 489 -5.76 1.00 -8.02
CA ALA A 489 -6.60 -0.06 -7.48
C ALA A 489 -6.30 -1.40 -8.17
N PHE A 490 -6.13 -1.41 -9.50
CA PHE A 490 -5.75 -2.60 -10.27
C PHE A 490 -4.38 -3.15 -9.84
N ALA A 491 -3.36 -2.30 -9.76
CA ALA A 491 -2.01 -2.72 -9.39
C ALA A 491 -1.96 -3.29 -7.96
N VAL A 492 -2.65 -2.64 -7.00
CA VAL A 492 -2.77 -3.12 -5.62
C VAL A 492 -3.52 -4.44 -5.56
N SER A 493 -4.65 -4.58 -6.29
CA SER A 493 -5.43 -5.81 -6.34
C SER A 493 -4.63 -6.97 -6.93
N LEU A 494 -3.90 -6.74 -8.02
CA LEU A 494 -3.08 -7.77 -8.66
C LEU A 494 -1.97 -8.30 -7.74
N GLY A 495 -1.42 -7.43 -6.91
CA GLY A 495 -0.34 -7.76 -5.95
C GLY A 495 -0.83 -8.20 -4.57
N GLU A 496 -2.14 -8.21 -4.35
CA GLU A 496 -2.69 -8.52 -3.04
C GLU A 496 -2.47 -10.00 -2.69
N PHE A 497 -1.85 -10.25 -1.53
CA PHE A 497 -1.51 -11.57 -1.04
C PHE A 497 -2.06 -11.84 0.37
N GLY A 498 -2.03 -10.82 1.23
CA GLY A 498 -2.34 -10.97 2.64
C GLY A 498 -3.76 -11.45 2.94
N ALA A 499 -4.76 -10.91 2.23
CA ALA A 499 -6.14 -11.36 2.36
C ALA A 499 -6.39 -12.62 1.51
N THR A 500 -5.85 -12.65 0.28
CA THR A 500 -6.14 -13.73 -0.67
C THR A 500 -5.60 -15.07 -0.21
N VAL A 501 -4.51 -15.13 0.57
CA VAL A 501 -3.97 -16.40 1.08
C VAL A 501 -4.95 -17.16 1.98
N PHE A 502 -5.88 -16.45 2.67
CA PHE A 502 -6.91 -17.06 3.53
C PHE A 502 -8.13 -17.55 2.76
N ILE A 503 -8.47 -16.85 1.67
CA ILE A 503 -9.76 -17.02 0.98
C ILE A 503 -9.64 -17.59 -0.43
N ALA A 504 -8.43 -17.61 -1.02
CA ALA A 504 -8.22 -18.17 -2.36
C ALA A 504 -8.34 -19.69 -2.35
N ARG A 505 -9.17 -20.21 -3.22
CA ARG A 505 -9.43 -21.64 -3.35
C ARG A 505 -8.32 -22.35 -4.15
N PRO A 506 -8.15 -23.68 -3.95
CA PRO A 506 -7.19 -24.47 -4.74
C PRO A 506 -7.51 -24.53 -6.23
N ASP A 507 -8.80 -24.47 -6.60
CA ASP A 507 -9.29 -24.48 -7.98
C ASP A 507 -9.23 -23.12 -8.68
N ASN A 508 -9.11 -22.03 -7.92
CA ASN A 508 -9.05 -20.66 -8.44
C ASN A 508 -7.95 -19.82 -7.72
N PRO A 509 -6.68 -20.23 -7.81
CA PRO A 509 -5.59 -19.53 -7.14
C PRO A 509 -5.32 -18.18 -7.80
N THR A 510 -4.89 -17.19 -6.99
CA THR A 510 -4.28 -15.95 -7.49
C THR A 510 -2.79 -16.16 -7.74
N LEU A 511 -2.16 -15.32 -8.58
CA LEU A 511 -0.72 -15.37 -8.85
C LEU A 511 0.12 -15.34 -7.57
N PRO A 512 -0.09 -14.38 -6.62
CA PRO A 512 0.67 -14.36 -5.38
C PRO A 512 0.52 -15.64 -4.54
N VAL A 513 -0.69 -16.18 -4.44
CA VAL A 513 -0.97 -17.42 -3.71
C VAL A 513 -0.34 -18.62 -4.42
N ALA A 514 -0.38 -18.66 -5.76
CA ALA A 514 0.26 -19.72 -6.53
C ALA A 514 1.78 -19.75 -6.31
N VAL A 515 2.43 -18.60 -6.36
CA VAL A 515 3.88 -18.48 -6.07
C VAL A 515 4.20 -18.98 -4.66
N ALA A 516 3.45 -18.51 -3.66
CA ALA A 516 3.69 -18.91 -2.27
C ALA A 516 3.51 -20.42 -2.05
N ARG A 517 2.49 -21.04 -2.67
CA ARG A 517 2.26 -22.50 -2.58
C ARG A 517 3.37 -23.31 -3.26
N LEU A 518 3.87 -22.86 -4.41
CA LEU A 518 4.99 -23.50 -5.11
C LEU A 518 6.27 -23.42 -4.28
N LEU A 519 6.57 -22.27 -3.67
CA LEU A 519 7.73 -22.11 -2.78
C LEU A 519 7.63 -22.94 -1.50
N GLY A 520 6.43 -23.18 -1.02
CA GLY A 520 6.17 -24.05 0.15
C GLY A 520 6.40 -25.55 -0.12
N ARG A 521 6.66 -25.94 -1.36
CA ARG A 521 6.92 -27.33 -1.75
C ARG A 521 8.36 -27.52 -2.22
N ALA A 522 8.99 -28.57 -1.72
CA ALA A 522 10.33 -28.94 -2.15
C ALA A 522 10.33 -29.39 -3.63
N GLY A 523 11.43 -29.13 -4.32
CA GLY A 523 11.67 -29.55 -5.69
C GLY A 523 12.10 -28.41 -6.60
N GLU A 524 13.07 -28.68 -7.46
CA GLU A 524 13.63 -27.71 -8.41
C GLU A 524 12.57 -27.20 -9.39
N LEU A 525 11.67 -28.07 -9.85
CA LEU A 525 10.59 -27.69 -10.75
C LEU A 525 9.62 -26.69 -10.09
N ASN A 526 9.21 -26.96 -8.84
CA ASN A 526 8.32 -26.05 -8.09
C ASN A 526 8.98 -24.69 -7.87
N TYR A 527 10.26 -24.69 -7.51
CA TYR A 527 11.05 -23.46 -7.37
C TYR A 527 11.12 -22.69 -8.69
N GLY A 528 11.45 -23.36 -9.79
CA GLY A 528 11.52 -22.75 -11.12
C GLY A 528 10.18 -22.21 -11.62
N GLN A 529 9.07 -22.92 -11.39
CA GLN A 529 7.72 -22.44 -11.67
C GLN A 529 7.37 -21.20 -10.84
N ALA A 530 7.76 -21.16 -9.55
CA ALA A 530 7.59 -19.98 -8.70
C ALA A 530 8.37 -18.77 -9.23
N MET A 531 9.62 -18.96 -9.68
CA MET A 531 10.42 -17.90 -10.32
C MET A 531 9.75 -17.40 -11.60
N ALA A 532 9.25 -18.31 -12.44
CA ALA A 532 8.56 -17.95 -13.69
C ALA A 532 7.28 -17.14 -13.44
N LEU A 533 6.39 -17.60 -12.53
CA LEU A 533 5.17 -16.87 -12.16
C LEU A 533 5.48 -15.52 -11.52
N SER A 534 6.50 -15.44 -10.64
CA SER A 534 6.92 -14.18 -10.02
C SER A 534 7.47 -13.19 -11.06
N THR A 535 8.19 -13.69 -12.07
CA THR A 535 8.68 -12.86 -13.18
C THR A 535 7.53 -12.35 -14.04
N ILE A 536 6.53 -13.17 -14.35
CA ILE A 536 5.31 -12.74 -15.06
C ILE A 536 4.60 -11.65 -14.24
N LEU A 537 4.38 -11.88 -12.94
CA LEU A 537 3.70 -10.92 -12.06
C LEU A 537 4.48 -9.60 -11.97
N MET A 538 5.83 -9.66 -11.86
CA MET A 538 6.69 -8.49 -11.89
C MET A 538 6.51 -7.68 -13.18
N VAL A 539 6.53 -8.34 -14.34
CA VAL A 539 6.37 -7.68 -15.65
C VAL A 539 5.00 -7.04 -15.77
N VAL A 540 3.93 -7.75 -15.41
CA VAL A 540 2.55 -7.21 -15.48
C VAL A 540 2.41 -5.98 -14.56
N CYS A 541 2.91 -6.04 -13.34
CA CYS A 541 2.88 -4.89 -12.42
C CYS A 541 3.73 -3.72 -12.93
N ALA A 542 4.92 -3.98 -13.48
CA ALA A 542 5.78 -2.95 -14.05
C ALA A 542 5.12 -2.27 -15.27
N VAL A 543 4.49 -3.05 -16.17
CA VAL A 543 3.74 -2.52 -17.31
C VAL A 543 2.56 -1.68 -16.84
N ALA A 544 1.77 -2.16 -15.88
CA ALA A 544 0.66 -1.42 -15.30
C ALA A 544 1.13 -0.06 -14.73
N LEU A 545 2.24 -0.05 -13.98
CA LEU A 545 2.83 1.16 -13.43
C LEU A 545 3.31 2.14 -14.52
N LEU A 546 3.99 1.64 -15.56
CA LEU A 546 4.46 2.49 -16.67
C LEU A 546 3.31 3.12 -17.45
N VAL A 547 2.24 2.37 -17.68
CA VAL A 547 1.01 2.91 -18.28
C VAL A 547 0.41 4.02 -17.40
N LEU A 548 0.34 3.80 -16.10
CA LEU A 548 -0.14 4.81 -15.14
C LEU A 548 0.73 6.07 -15.12
N GLU A 549 2.04 5.91 -15.13
CA GLU A 549 2.97 7.05 -15.13
C GLU A 549 2.83 7.88 -16.40
N ARG A 550 2.66 7.26 -17.57
CA ARG A 550 2.37 7.97 -18.83
C ARG A 550 1.06 8.74 -18.77
N LEU A 551 -0.01 8.14 -18.24
CA LEU A 551 -1.30 8.82 -18.07
C LEU A 551 -1.22 10.05 -17.12
N ARG A 552 -0.24 10.04 -16.19
CA ARG A 552 -0.02 11.10 -15.23
C ARG A 552 0.84 12.24 -15.79
N THR A 553 1.87 11.94 -16.60
CA THR A 553 2.89 12.88 -17.06
C THR A 553 2.49 13.70 -18.27
N ASP A 554 1.51 13.30 -19.08
CA ASP A 554 1.16 13.94 -20.36
C ASP A 554 0.68 15.42 -20.27
N ARG A 555 0.64 16.07 -19.09
CA ARG A 555 0.35 17.53 -18.93
C ARG A 555 0.82 18.19 -17.62
N THR A 556 1.83 17.70 -16.93
CA THR A 556 2.46 18.47 -15.83
C THR A 556 3.68 19.27 -16.29
N GLY A 557 3.85 19.45 -17.59
CA GLY A 557 4.93 20.23 -18.18
C GLY A 557 4.68 21.74 -18.25
N ASP A 558 3.53 22.25 -17.80
CA ASP A 558 3.18 23.67 -17.94
C ASP A 558 2.50 24.30 -16.70
N PHE A 559 2.84 23.85 -15.48
CA PHE A 559 2.54 24.64 -14.27
C PHE A 559 3.58 24.40 -13.19
#